data_3a7dfec09558d75efb022d673c5acf5b
#
_entry.id   3a7dfec09558d75efb022d673c5acf5b
#
_cell.length_a   1.000
_cell.length_b   1.000
_cell.length_c   1.000
_cell.angle_alpha   90.00
_cell.angle_beta   90.00
_cell.angle_gamma   90.00
#
_symmetry.space_group_name_H-M   'P 1'
#
loop_
_entity.id
_entity.type
_entity.pdbx_description
1 polymer ?
#
loop_
_entity_poly.entity_id
_entity_poly.type
_entity_poly.pdbx_seq_one_letter_code
_entity_poly.pdbx_strand_id
1 'polypeptide(L)'
;IQPTDLAQDSAAGLGPVGARPEPVAASSEQAAALPDPGPGDEPATRPAVAQPAPRVGVVKKNYWRFDPDISWYGPGFFGNGTACGQRYTRTIMGVAHRSLPCGTLVTFRNPANGRQVTVPVIDRGPYVAGRTWDMSRALCDYLDHCYTGSIQWRFGGRRGG
;
A
#
# COMPACT_ATOMS: atom_id res chain seq x y z
N ILE A 1 41.29 43.68 -10.39
CA ILE A 1 41.06 43.90 -11.83
C ILE A 1 39.83 43.05 -12.21
N GLN A 2 38.67 43.67 -12.19
CA GLN A 2 37.51 43.32 -13.02
C GLN A 2 37.79 43.89 -14.44
N PRO A 3 36.98 43.63 -15.48
CA PRO A 3 35.62 43.09 -15.60
C PRO A 3 35.37 42.27 -16.87
N THR A 4 34.14 41.93 -17.14
CA THR A 4 33.25 42.02 -18.32
C THR A 4 32.43 40.77 -18.46
N ASP A 5 31.13 40.78 -18.24
CA ASP A 5 30.00 41.38 -18.97
C ASP A 5 29.90 40.94 -20.44
N LEU A 6 28.79 40.28 -20.73
CA LEU A 6 27.98 40.21 -21.94
C LEU A 6 26.95 39.07 -21.74
N ALA A 7 25.71 39.32 -21.36
CA ALA A 7 24.60 39.88 -22.13
C ALA A 7 24.12 39.02 -23.31
N GLN A 8 22.88 38.62 -23.15
CA GLN A 8 21.83 38.40 -24.17
C GLN A 8 21.97 37.21 -25.12
N ASP A 9 20.99 36.31 -25.12
CA ASP A 9 19.97 36.50 -26.14
C ASP A 9 18.69 35.71 -25.82
N SER A 10 17.57 36.35 -26.05
CA SER A 10 16.21 35.93 -26.03
C SER A 10 15.90 35.02 -27.23
N ALA A 11 15.19 33.94 -27.02
CA ALA A 11 14.37 33.38 -28.07
C ALA A 11 13.08 32.79 -27.47
N ALA A 12 12.02 33.55 -27.62
CA ALA A 12 10.67 33.11 -27.48
C ALA A 12 10.34 32.05 -28.54
N GLY A 13 9.89 30.87 -28.09
CA GLY A 13 9.33 29.83 -28.94
C GLY A 13 7.92 29.53 -28.49
N LEU A 14 6.95 30.24 -29.04
CA LEU A 14 5.52 29.90 -28.99
C LEU A 14 5.30 28.69 -29.91
N GLY A 15 4.93 27.54 -29.36
CA GLY A 15 4.46 26.38 -30.11
C GLY A 15 3.13 25.89 -29.54
N PRO A 16 2.27 25.24 -30.32
CA PRO A 16 0.83 25.50 -30.33
C PRO A 16 0.05 24.69 -29.29
N VAL A 17 -1.02 25.34 -28.86
CA VAL A 17 -2.14 24.80 -28.09
C VAL A 17 -2.72 23.59 -28.82
N GLY A 18 -2.50 22.39 -28.30
CA GLY A 18 -3.11 21.13 -28.73
C GLY A 18 -4.45 20.92 -28.06
N ALA A 19 -5.44 20.76 -28.89
CA ALA A 19 -6.86 20.65 -28.63
C ALA A 19 -7.25 19.67 -27.53
N ARG A 20 -8.17 20.12 -26.71
CA ARG A 20 -8.96 19.39 -25.75
C ARG A 20 -9.94 18.47 -26.51
N PRO A 21 -10.02 17.15 -26.23
CA PRO A 21 -11.13 16.36 -26.76
C PRO A 21 -12.39 16.63 -25.97
N GLU A 22 -13.45 16.95 -26.69
CA GLU A 22 -14.81 17.13 -26.17
C GLU A 22 -15.41 15.78 -25.72
N PRO A 23 -16.31 15.79 -24.73
CA PRO A 23 -17.03 14.59 -24.32
C PRO A 23 -18.14 14.27 -25.35
N VAL A 24 -18.06 13.11 -25.95
CA VAL A 24 -19.14 12.53 -26.75
C VAL A 24 -20.31 12.17 -25.85
N ALA A 25 -21.46 12.80 -26.16
CA ALA A 25 -22.73 12.51 -25.54
C ALA A 25 -23.12 11.04 -25.77
N ALA A 26 -23.43 10.34 -24.70
CA ALA A 26 -24.05 9.03 -24.73
C ALA A 26 -25.57 9.21 -24.95
N SER A 27 -26.03 8.64 -26.04
CA SER A 27 -27.46 8.51 -26.34
C SER A 27 -28.13 7.58 -25.34
N SER A 28 -29.17 8.10 -24.73
CA SER A 28 -30.22 7.34 -24.07
C SER A 28 -31.06 6.59 -25.12
N GLU A 29 -31.39 5.34 -24.82
CA GLU A 29 -32.61 4.57 -25.18
C GLU A 29 -32.30 3.09 -24.92
N GLN A 30 -33.02 2.40 -24.13
CA GLN A 30 -34.36 1.92 -24.17
C GLN A 30 -34.71 1.18 -22.87
N ALA A 31 -35.78 1.61 -22.24
CA ALA A 31 -36.44 0.86 -21.20
C ALA A 31 -37.16 -0.34 -21.85
N ALA A 32 -36.71 -1.55 -21.55
CA ALA A 32 -37.45 -2.78 -21.82
C ALA A 32 -38.15 -3.20 -20.52
N ALA A 33 -39.47 -3.35 -20.68
CA ALA A 33 -40.42 -3.73 -19.65
C ALA A 33 -40.05 -5.06 -18.97
N LEU A 34 -40.18 -5.10 -17.65
CA LEU A 34 -40.14 -6.31 -16.82
C LEU A 34 -41.42 -7.14 -17.06
N PRO A 35 -41.32 -8.46 -17.22
CA PRO A 35 -42.48 -9.33 -17.13
C PRO A 35 -42.89 -9.56 -15.66
N ASP A 36 -44.23 -9.59 -15.50
CA ASP A 36 -44.98 -9.85 -14.26
C ASP A 36 -44.52 -11.14 -13.53
N PRO A 37 -44.37 -11.13 -12.23
CA PRO A 37 -44.10 -12.36 -11.47
C PRO A 37 -45.40 -13.17 -11.31
N GLY A 38 -45.41 -14.35 -11.89
CA GLY A 38 -46.46 -15.34 -11.67
C GLY A 38 -46.50 -15.84 -10.22
N PRO A 39 -47.67 -16.35 -9.76
CA PRO A 39 -47.89 -16.71 -8.38
C PRO A 39 -47.29 -18.07 -8.02
N GLY A 40 -46.57 -18.09 -6.91
CA GLY A 40 -46.50 -19.24 -6.02
C GLY A 40 -45.46 -20.31 -6.34
N ASP A 41 -44.35 -20.28 -5.62
CA ASP A 41 -43.72 -21.49 -5.17
C ASP A 41 -43.24 -21.33 -3.72
N GLU A 42 -43.75 -22.24 -2.90
CA GLU A 42 -43.52 -22.42 -1.48
C GLU A 42 -42.00 -22.50 -1.16
N PRO A 43 -41.50 -21.91 -0.04
CA PRO A 43 -40.12 -22.03 0.31
C PRO A 43 -39.78 -23.45 0.74
N ALA A 44 -39.14 -24.19 -0.15
CA ALA A 44 -38.52 -25.47 0.24
C ALA A 44 -37.48 -25.18 1.31
N THR A 45 -37.76 -25.70 2.51
CA THR A 45 -36.88 -25.69 3.67
C THR A 45 -35.54 -26.37 3.31
N ARG A 46 -34.54 -25.57 2.93
CA ARG A 46 -33.18 -26.08 2.76
C ARG A 46 -32.68 -26.58 4.11
N PRO A 47 -32.21 -27.83 4.21
CA PRO A 47 -31.58 -28.29 5.44
C PRO A 47 -30.38 -27.38 5.72
N ALA A 48 -30.30 -26.87 6.96
CA ALA A 48 -29.19 -26.06 7.43
C ALA A 48 -27.90 -26.89 7.26
N VAL A 49 -27.05 -26.47 6.30
CA VAL A 49 -25.70 -27.02 6.19
C VAL A 49 -24.98 -26.65 7.48
N ALA A 50 -24.72 -27.67 8.31
CA ALA A 50 -23.94 -27.51 9.54
C ALA A 50 -22.61 -26.86 9.20
N GLN A 51 -22.39 -25.64 9.70
CA GLN A 51 -21.12 -24.98 9.59
C GLN A 51 -20.05 -25.84 10.27
N PRO A 52 -18.93 -26.12 9.59
CA PRO A 52 -17.84 -26.86 10.23
C PRO A 52 -17.36 -26.06 11.45
N ALA A 53 -17.24 -26.74 12.59
CA ALA A 53 -16.73 -26.16 13.82
C ALA A 53 -15.42 -25.39 13.56
N PRO A 54 -15.19 -24.24 14.23
CA PRO A 54 -13.98 -23.48 14.06
C PRO A 54 -12.78 -24.38 14.36
N ARG A 55 -11.94 -24.61 13.36
CA ARG A 55 -10.70 -25.34 13.55
C ARG A 55 -9.88 -24.54 14.55
N VAL A 56 -9.63 -25.11 15.73
CA VAL A 56 -8.67 -24.56 16.69
C VAL A 56 -7.34 -24.48 15.97
N GLY A 57 -7.02 -23.29 15.46
CA GLY A 57 -5.78 -23.06 14.77
C GLY A 57 -4.63 -23.25 15.75
N VAL A 58 -3.73 -24.17 15.44
CA VAL A 58 -2.45 -24.29 16.15
C VAL A 58 -1.85 -22.90 16.26
N VAL A 59 -1.73 -22.39 17.48
CA VAL A 59 -1.06 -21.10 17.74
C VAL A 59 0.39 -21.30 17.36
N LYS A 60 0.73 -20.95 16.12
CA LYS A 60 2.12 -20.94 15.68
C LYS A 60 2.85 -19.94 16.56
N LYS A 61 3.80 -20.43 17.38
CA LYS A 61 4.65 -19.57 18.19
C LYS A 61 5.23 -18.50 17.26
N ASN A 62 4.94 -17.24 17.57
CA ASN A 62 5.28 -16.10 16.74
C ASN A 62 6.70 -15.65 17.08
N TYR A 63 7.71 -16.42 16.61
CA TYR A 63 9.11 -16.13 16.84
C TYR A 63 9.54 -14.88 16.11
N TRP A 64 10.43 -14.12 16.73
CA TRP A 64 11.16 -13.06 16.06
C TRP A 64 12.06 -13.65 14.96
N ARG A 65 11.96 -13.08 13.80
CA ARG A 65 12.82 -13.34 12.65
C ARG A 65 13.81 -12.19 12.53
N PHE A 66 14.93 -12.46 11.91
CA PHE A 66 15.96 -11.47 11.65
C PHE A 66 15.99 -11.15 10.17
N ASP A 67 16.02 -9.88 9.83
CA ASP A 67 16.26 -9.37 8.49
C ASP A 67 17.57 -8.56 8.54
N PRO A 68 18.60 -8.91 7.76
CA PRO A 68 19.88 -8.23 7.82
C PRO A 68 19.90 -6.87 7.11
N ASP A 69 19.00 -6.65 6.13
CA ASP A 69 19.11 -5.57 5.17
C ASP A 69 17.80 -4.82 4.93
N ILE A 70 17.01 -4.56 5.98
CA ILE A 70 15.83 -3.71 5.83
C ILE A 70 16.26 -2.31 5.43
N SER A 71 15.52 -1.72 4.49
CA SER A 71 15.71 -0.33 4.06
C SER A 71 14.45 0.50 4.28
N TRP A 72 14.46 1.72 3.80
CA TRP A 72 13.31 2.61 3.82
C TRP A 72 13.21 3.42 2.54
N TYR A 73 12.00 3.75 2.11
CA TYR A 73 11.77 4.54 0.92
C TYR A 73 11.48 6.00 1.29
N GLY A 74 12.19 6.88 0.60
CA GLY A 74 12.42 8.25 1.05
C GLY A 74 11.59 9.31 0.34
N PRO A 75 12.09 10.56 0.38
CA PRO A 75 11.34 11.76 0.00
C PRO A 75 10.80 11.78 -1.42
N GLY A 76 11.47 11.13 -2.37
CA GLY A 76 11.06 11.10 -3.78
C GLY A 76 9.74 10.39 -4.05
N PHE A 77 9.19 9.67 -3.06
CA PHE A 77 7.92 8.94 -3.19
C PHE A 77 6.72 9.67 -2.57
N PHE A 78 6.95 10.77 -1.83
CA PHE A 78 5.85 11.50 -1.19
C PHE A 78 4.85 12.03 -2.22
N GLY A 79 3.57 11.85 -1.92
CA GLY A 79 2.47 12.25 -2.78
C GLY A 79 2.03 11.20 -3.79
N ASN A 80 2.84 10.18 -4.04
CA ASN A 80 2.49 9.08 -4.95
C ASN A 80 1.48 8.12 -4.33
N GLY A 81 0.74 7.39 -5.17
CA GLY A 81 -0.09 6.27 -4.73
C GLY A 81 0.77 5.07 -4.37
N THR A 82 0.45 4.39 -3.27
CA THR A 82 1.03 3.09 -2.95
C THR A 82 0.30 1.98 -3.71
N ALA A 83 0.91 0.83 -3.89
CA ALA A 83 0.29 -0.31 -4.54
C ALA A 83 -0.96 -0.83 -3.80
N CYS A 84 -1.14 -0.47 -2.54
CA CYS A 84 -2.32 -0.82 -1.74
C CYS A 84 -3.39 0.29 -1.73
N GLY A 85 -3.30 1.29 -2.63
CA GLY A 85 -4.33 2.30 -2.85
C GLY A 85 -4.28 3.49 -1.89
N GLN A 86 -3.25 3.63 -1.08
CA GLN A 86 -3.08 4.76 -0.17
C GLN A 86 -2.15 5.81 -0.78
N ARG A 87 -2.26 7.06 -0.33
CA ARG A 87 -1.29 8.09 -0.68
C ARG A 87 -0.08 8.01 0.25
N TYR A 88 1.13 7.93 -0.31
CA TYR A 88 2.33 7.93 0.49
C TYR A 88 2.62 9.32 1.06
N THR A 89 2.62 9.42 2.37
CA THR A 89 2.86 10.68 3.10
C THR A 89 4.02 10.52 4.08
N ARG A 90 4.49 11.64 4.64
CA ARG A 90 5.53 11.61 5.68
C ARG A 90 5.09 10.89 6.95
N THR A 91 3.79 10.81 7.20
CA THR A 91 3.19 10.31 8.45
C THR A 91 2.59 8.92 8.32
N ILE A 92 2.49 8.37 7.11
CA ILE A 92 1.94 7.03 6.93
C ILE A 92 2.88 5.98 7.52
N MET A 93 2.35 5.18 8.45
CA MET A 93 3.06 4.07 9.07
C MET A 93 2.78 2.78 8.31
N GLY A 94 3.80 2.20 7.73
CA GLY A 94 3.66 0.96 6.96
C GLY A 94 4.96 0.48 6.37
N VAL A 95 4.86 -0.64 5.67
CA VAL A 95 6.00 -1.30 5.06
C VAL A 95 5.64 -1.80 3.66
N ALA A 96 6.62 -1.81 2.76
CA ALA A 96 6.51 -2.47 1.47
C ALA A 96 6.98 -3.92 1.56
N HIS A 97 6.28 -4.82 0.86
CA HIS A 97 6.66 -6.22 0.67
C HIS A 97 6.20 -6.71 -0.70
N ARG A 98 7.01 -7.57 -1.34
CA ARG A 98 6.77 -7.99 -2.74
C ARG A 98 5.45 -8.73 -2.94
N SER A 99 5.07 -9.63 -2.05
CA SER A 99 3.99 -10.58 -2.27
C SER A 99 2.96 -10.70 -1.14
N LEU A 100 3.24 -10.22 0.07
CA LEU A 100 2.25 -10.30 1.15
C LEU A 100 1.00 -9.47 0.82
N PRO A 101 -0.20 -9.95 1.15
CA PRO A 101 -1.42 -9.17 0.95
C PRO A 101 -1.34 -7.79 1.60
N CYS A 102 -1.94 -6.79 0.95
CA CYS A 102 -2.12 -5.47 1.53
C CYS A 102 -2.87 -5.55 2.86
N GLY A 103 -2.43 -4.76 3.84
CA GLY A 103 -3.01 -4.79 5.18
C GLY A 103 -2.48 -5.90 6.08
N THR A 104 -1.63 -6.81 5.59
CA THR A 104 -0.95 -7.80 6.45
C THR A 104 -0.20 -7.08 7.56
N LEU A 105 -0.49 -7.43 8.81
CA LEU A 105 0.16 -6.81 9.97
C LEU A 105 1.51 -7.47 10.28
N VAL A 106 2.52 -6.64 10.41
CA VAL A 106 3.89 -7.06 10.75
C VAL A 106 4.41 -6.20 11.90
N THR A 107 4.99 -6.85 12.90
CA THR A 107 5.63 -6.16 14.01
C THR A 107 7.12 -6.12 13.77
N PHE A 108 7.69 -4.93 13.78
CA PHE A 108 9.14 -4.70 13.73
C PHE A 108 9.66 -4.30 15.10
N ARG A 109 10.88 -4.68 15.40
CA ARG A 109 11.61 -4.28 16.61
C ARG A 109 13.05 -3.94 16.26
N ASN A 110 13.49 -2.75 16.65
CA ASN A 110 14.89 -2.40 16.63
C ASN A 110 15.56 -2.93 17.91
N PRO A 111 16.45 -3.92 17.82
CA PRO A 111 17.07 -4.50 19.01
C PRO A 111 18.02 -3.54 19.73
N ALA A 112 18.55 -2.52 19.05
CA ALA A 112 19.50 -1.56 19.62
C ALA A 112 18.85 -0.63 20.65
N ASN A 113 17.56 -0.29 20.47
CA ASN A 113 16.84 0.63 21.36
C ASN A 113 15.57 0.04 21.96
N GLY A 114 15.17 -1.17 21.58
CA GLY A 114 13.98 -1.86 22.07
C GLY A 114 12.65 -1.36 21.53
N ARG A 115 12.62 -0.31 20.69
CA ARG A 115 11.38 0.19 20.09
C ARG A 115 10.76 -0.86 19.19
N GLN A 116 9.45 -1.02 19.33
CA GLN A 116 8.69 -1.95 18.50
C GLN A 116 7.34 -1.37 18.13
N VAL A 117 6.84 -1.75 16.94
CA VAL A 117 5.53 -1.30 16.44
C VAL A 117 4.99 -2.29 15.44
N THR A 118 3.66 -2.42 15.39
CA THR A 118 2.94 -3.23 14.41
C THR A 118 2.36 -2.33 13.34
N VAL A 119 2.67 -2.61 12.08
CA VAL A 119 2.26 -1.81 10.92
C VAL A 119 1.71 -2.70 9.81
N PRO A 120 0.85 -2.18 8.94
CA PRO A 120 0.36 -2.90 7.77
C PRO A 120 1.37 -2.90 6.62
N VAL A 121 1.28 -3.90 5.75
CA VAL A 121 1.82 -3.83 4.40
C VAL A 121 0.97 -2.84 3.60
N ILE A 122 1.60 -1.79 3.09
CA ILE A 122 0.95 -0.70 2.36
C ILE A 122 1.42 -0.56 0.91
N ASP A 123 2.51 -1.22 0.55
CA ASP A 123 3.12 -1.05 -0.77
C ASP A 123 3.81 -2.32 -1.27
N ARG A 124 4.28 -2.28 -2.53
CA ARG A 124 5.06 -3.34 -3.18
C ARG A 124 6.53 -2.95 -3.29
N GLY A 125 7.39 -3.92 -3.10
CA GLY A 125 8.85 -3.79 -3.05
C GLY A 125 9.42 -4.39 -1.77
N PRO A 126 10.70 -4.21 -1.47
CA PRO A 126 11.75 -3.65 -2.35
C PRO A 126 12.07 -4.58 -3.54
N TYR A 127 12.48 -3.97 -4.66
CA TYR A 127 12.91 -4.73 -5.84
C TYR A 127 14.44 -4.88 -5.93
N VAL A 128 15.13 -4.47 -4.89
CA VAL A 128 16.57 -4.69 -4.74
C VAL A 128 16.81 -6.12 -4.26
N ALA A 129 17.76 -6.82 -4.91
CA ALA A 129 18.12 -8.18 -4.54
C ALA A 129 18.59 -8.26 -3.06
N GLY A 130 18.19 -9.33 -2.36
CA GLY A 130 18.54 -9.54 -0.96
C GLY A 130 17.63 -8.86 0.07
N ARG A 131 16.90 -7.81 -0.29
CA ARG A 131 16.00 -7.09 0.63
C ARG A 131 14.61 -7.71 0.66
N THR A 132 14.03 -7.82 1.85
CA THR A 132 12.67 -8.33 2.06
C THR A 132 11.67 -7.22 2.32
N TRP A 133 12.07 -6.21 3.06
CA TRP A 133 11.22 -5.14 3.57
C TRP A 133 11.77 -3.77 3.25
N ASP A 134 10.84 -2.83 3.04
CA ASP A 134 11.15 -1.41 2.88
C ASP A 134 10.23 -0.59 3.76
N MET A 135 10.78 0.13 4.74
CA MET A 135 10.01 0.90 5.71
C MET A 135 9.52 2.22 5.12
N SER A 136 8.31 2.65 5.50
CA SER A 136 7.91 4.03 5.28
C SER A 136 8.76 5.00 6.12
N ARG A 137 8.78 6.27 5.74
CA ARG A 137 9.51 7.31 6.46
C ARG A 137 9.09 7.38 7.93
N ALA A 138 7.80 7.42 8.22
CA ALA A 138 7.32 7.46 9.59
C ALA A 138 7.72 6.23 10.42
N LEU A 139 7.76 5.06 9.79
CA LEU A 139 8.17 3.84 10.46
C LEU A 139 9.66 3.85 10.81
N CYS A 140 10.53 4.26 9.85
CA CYS A 140 11.96 4.34 10.11
C CYS A 140 12.29 5.39 11.18
N ASP A 141 11.62 6.55 11.18
CA ASP A 141 11.77 7.59 12.20
C ASP A 141 11.36 7.06 13.59
N TYR A 142 10.22 6.34 13.67
CA TYR A 142 9.74 5.79 14.93
C TYR A 142 10.72 4.76 15.53
N LEU A 143 11.25 3.89 14.68
CA LEU A 143 12.18 2.84 15.09
C LEU A 143 13.62 3.36 15.29
N ASP A 144 13.90 4.60 14.91
CA ASP A 144 15.26 5.14 14.83
C ASP A 144 16.17 4.26 13.95
N HIS A 145 15.67 3.94 12.75
CA HIS A 145 16.28 3.02 11.80
C HIS A 145 16.16 3.49 10.35
N CYS A 146 16.49 4.77 10.10
CA CYS A 146 16.45 5.34 8.75
C CYS A 146 17.75 5.09 7.97
N TYR A 147 18.23 3.88 7.98
CA TYR A 147 19.39 3.37 7.24
C TYR A 147 19.12 1.94 6.78
N THR A 148 19.96 1.41 5.90
CA THR A 148 19.91 -0.01 5.55
C THR A 148 20.69 -0.81 6.60
N GLY A 149 20.01 -1.78 7.21
CA GLY A 149 20.64 -2.58 8.27
C GLY A 149 19.71 -3.62 8.85
N SER A 150 20.15 -4.22 9.96
CA SER A 150 19.45 -5.36 10.55
C SER A 150 18.31 -4.96 11.47
N ILE A 151 17.20 -5.70 11.38
CA ILE A 151 16.04 -5.53 12.24
C ILE A 151 15.42 -6.88 12.60
N GLN A 152 14.63 -6.90 13.65
CA GLN A 152 13.82 -8.06 14.00
C GLN A 152 12.36 -7.82 13.61
N TRP A 153 11.71 -8.87 13.11
CA TRP A 153 10.31 -8.80 12.73
C TRP A 153 9.56 -10.10 13.02
N ARG A 154 8.25 -9.99 13.09
CA ARG A 154 7.32 -11.13 13.18
C ARG A 154 5.98 -10.74 12.60
N PHE A 155 5.16 -11.70 12.22
CA PHE A 155 3.79 -11.36 11.86
C PHE A 155 3.06 -10.78 13.07
N GLY A 156 2.31 -9.71 12.85
CA GLY A 156 1.46 -9.10 13.85
C GLY A 156 0.39 -10.07 14.31
N GLY A 157 0.06 -10.06 15.60
CA GLY A 157 -1.13 -10.74 16.12
C GLY A 157 -2.39 -10.14 15.48
N ARG A 158 -3.50 -10.89 15.47
CA ARG A 158 -4.82 -10.38 15.06
C ARG A 158 -5.07 -9.06 15.78
N ARG A 159 -5.64 -8.08 15.06
CA ARG A 159 -6.32 -6.96 15.71
C ARG A 159 -7.34 -7.61 16.63
N GLY A 160 -7.18 -7.46 17.94
CA GLY A 160 -8.26 -7.70 18.86
C GLY A 160 -9.43 -6.81 18.43
N GLY A 161 -10.56 -7.42 18.14
CA GLY A 161 -11.81 -6.72 17.89
C GLY A 161 -12.31 -6.04 19.16
#